data_454dec177e026d9ce5f4bae574875e8d
#
_entry.id   454dec177e026d9ce5f4bae574875e8d
#
_cell.length_a   1.000
_cell.length_b   1.000
_cell.length_c   1.000
_cell.angle_alpha   90.00
_cell.angle_beta   90.00
_cell.angle_gamma   90.00
#
_symmetry.space_group_name_H-M   'P 1'
#
loop_
_entity.id
_entity.type
_entity.pdbx_description
1 polymer ?
#
loop_
_entity_poly.entity_id
_entity_poly.type
_entity_poly.pdbx_seq_one_letter_code
_entity_poly.pdbx_strand_id
1 'polypeptide(L)'
;MKILKRIITVFTTLTATAAAFALPAKPGIHTVAQPDGSELRIKIVGDENLHFTITEDGYLLTQEADGYYRLAGIGDDGMEVSTGLLPREAQLGGTRLADIDMKLIADRRNAAGKAPKRGVKSRVGAYPTSGSPRIPVFLVEYSDVKFSRDFDVKEYFTRMMMEDDFEMFGGTGSAAQYFKDQSQGNFTPQFDIYGPVTLPETQDYYGNNYGQGWDMKAHYMVSHAAKILDPDVDFSQYDADKDGDVDFVYVFYAGQGEHNKGGENTVWPHAGNLKQVADFVFLDNVWFNRYACSNEMEGDMPNGLGPFVHEYSHILGLSDLYAEPEIVTDRDFTPGPYSVMDYGCYNNDSRTPPNYSAFERNELGWNKPIILDSPMNVTLRDISTGDYGMINYVPYEKYYLFENRQQIGWDAALPAHGMVIWHIDRLKNSGSTLNSNRDHQSVDLIEANGVPGFLQYAADFTFPGTTGKTEFTSETVPGLLTSAGEPIDLPVTDITETEEGLIKFKIAGGVEEEEPAEEEDPVEEEPEMDRVWAVE
;
A
#
# COMPACT_ATOMS: atom_id res chain seq x y z
N MET A 1 53.76 29.15 -30.86
CA MET A 1 52.68 28.37 -31.48
C MET A 1 51.96 27.64 -30.35
N LYS A 2 50.89 28.25 -29.79
CA LYS A 2 50.11 27.71 -28.65
C LYS A 2 48.89 26.99 -29.21
N ILE A 3 48.85 25.68 -29.01
CA ILE A 3 47.68 24.84 -29.39
C ILE A 3 46.62 25.00 -28.31
N LEU A 4 45.51 25.63 -28.67
CA LEU A 4 44.34 25.80 -27.83
C LEU A 4 43.51 24.50 -27.88
N LYS A 5 43.56 23.68 -26.83
CA LYS A 5 42.65 22.54 -26.66
C LYS A 5 41.26 23.08 -26.28
N ARG A 6 40.30 22.97 -27.20
CA ARG A 6 38.88 23.14 -26.90
C ARG A 6 38.38 21.92 -26.14
N ILE A 7 38.07 22.10 -24.87
CA ILE A 7 37.29 21.13 -24.09
C ILE A 7 35.85 21.34 -24.50
N ILE A 8 35.27 20.38 -25.24
CA ILE A 8 33.85 20.28 -25.48
C ILE A 8 33.27 19.60 -24.23
N THR A 9 32.67 20.39 -23.35
CA THR A 9 31.86 19.87 -22.26
C THR A 9 30.51 19.42 -22.86
N VAL A 10 30.33 18.13 -23.01
CA VAL A 10 29.02 17.53 -23.33
C VAL A 10 28.18 17.63 -22.07
N PHE A 11 27.25 18.56 -22.02
CA PHE A 11 26.19 18.55 -21.06
C PHE A 11 25.24 17.38 -21.44
N THR A 12 25.42 16.22 -20.83
CA THR A 12 24.37 15.24 -20.75
C THR A 12 23.33 15.80 -19.79
N THR A 13 22.24 16.32 -20.32
CA THR A 13 21.02 16.57 -19.58
C THR A 13 20.54 15.22 -19.06
N LEU A 14 20.83 14.91 -17.80
CA LEU A 14 20.14 13.86 -17.08
C LEU A 14 18.69 14.36 -16.91
N THR A 15 17.79 13.88 -17.75
CA THR A 15 16.37 14.03 -17.49
C THR A 15 16.04 13.09 -16.33
N ALA A 16 15.97 13.65 -15.13
CA ALA A 16 15.40 12.95 -13.98
C ALA A 16 13.94 12.65 -14.31
N THR A 17 13.59 11.38 -14.29
CA THR A 17 12.22 10.92 -14.52
C THR A 17 11.57 10.69 -13.16
N ALA A 18 10.36 11.24 -12.97
CA ALA A 18 9.58 11.06 -11.77
C ALA A 18 9.15 9.59 -11.64
N ALA A 19 9.35 8.96 -10.47
CA ALA A 19 8.53 7.83 -10.08
C ALA A 19 7.28 8.42 -9.43
N ALA A 20 6.12 8.18 -10.00
CA ALA A 20 4.87 8.24 -9.29
C ALA A 20 4.66 6.85 -8.67
N PHE A 21 4.16 6.82 -7.45
CA PHE A 21 3.64 5.65 -6.77
C PHE A 21 2.16 5.91 -6.59
N ALA A 22 1.31 4.92 -6.80
CA ALA A 22 -0.12 5.11 -6.65
C ALA A 22 -0.85 3.80 -6.35
N LEU A 23 -2.09 3.94 -5.92
CA LEU A 23 -2.98 2.82 -5.66
C LEU A 23 -3.15 1.92 -6.89
N PRO A 24 -3.29 0.59 -6.72
CA PRO A 24 -3.85 -0.26 -7.76
C PRO A 24 -5.30 0.14 -8.02
N ALA A 25 -5.84 -0.19 -9.19
CA ALA A 25 -7.26 0.01 -9.47
C ALA A 25 -8.11 -0.69 -8.41
N LYS A 26 -9.18 -0.04 -7.93
CA LYS A 26 -10.05 -0.66 -6.93
C LYS A 26 -10.68 -1.94 -7.48
N PRO A 27 -10.49 -3.10 -6.85
CA PRO A 27 -11.02 -4.36 -7.34
C PRO A 27 -12.55 -4.39 -7.27
N GLY A 28 -13.17 -5.17 -8.15
CA GLY A 28 -14.59 -5.40 -8.17
C GLY A 28 -15.30 -4.85 -9.40
N ILE A 29 -16.63 -4.85 -9.33
CA ILE A 29 -17.50 -4.36 -10.40
C ILE A 29 -18.09 -3.03 -9.99
N HIS A 30 -17.86 -2.01 -10.80
CA HIS A 30 -18.41 -0.69 -10.63
C HIS A 30 -19.62 -0.49 -11.54
N THR A 31 -20.69 0.11 -11.04
CA THR A 31 -21.82 0.52 -11.86
C THR A 31 -21.69 2.00 -12.20
N VAL A 32 -21.67 2.33 -13.47
CA VAL A 32 -21.61 3.70 -13.98
C VAL A 32 -22.86 4.01 -14.80
N ALA A 33 -23.34 5.26 -14.73
CA ALA A 33 -24.46 5.70 -15.52
C ALA A 33 -23.98 6.18 -16.90
N GLN A 34 -24.64 5.72 -17.96
CA GLN A 34 -24.45 6.26 -19.29
C GLN A 34 -25.29 7.55 -19.47
N PRO A 35 -24.96 8.44 -20.42
CA PRO A 35 -25.71 9.68 -20.66
C PRO A 35 -27.18 9.50 -20.96
N ASP A 36 -27.60 8.34 -21.47
CA ASP A 36 -29.02 8.01 -21.70
C ASP A 36 -29.75 7.50 -20.45
N GLY A 37 -29.07 7.46 -19.29
CA GLY A 37 -29.59 6.97 -18.03
C GLY A 37 -29.52 5.45 -17.88
N SER A 38 -28.98 4.71 -18.84
CA SER A 38 -28.73 3.29 -18.69
C SER A 38 -27.53 3.04 -17.78
N GLU A 39 -27.53 1.91 -17.07
CA GLU A 39 -26.42 1.49 -16.24
C GLU A 39 -25.48 0.57 -17.02
N LEU A 40 -24.18 0.76 -16.81
CA LEU A 40 -23.13 -0.08 -17.36
C LEU A 40 -22.28 -0.63 -16.20
N ARG A 41 -22.03 -1.94 -16.20
CA ARG A 41 -21.14 -2.61 -15.24
C ARG A 41 -19.75 -2.71 -15.85
N ILE A 42 -18.78 -2.11 -15.16
CA ILE A 42 -17.37 -2.05 -15.60
C ILE A 42 -16.46 -2.60 -14.51
N LYS A 43 -15.25 -2.95 -14.91
CA LYS A 43 -14.09 -3.12 -14.02
C LYS A 43 -12.99 -2.18 -14.48
N ILE A 44 -12.23 -1.66 -13.54
CA ILE A 44 -10.98 -0.96 -13.80
C ILE A 44 -9.87 -1.92 -13.38
N VAL A 45 -8.85 -2.08 -14.21
CA VAL A 45 -7.74 -3.02 -13.99
C VAL A 45 -6.44 -2.32 -14.32
N GLY A 46 -5.42 -2.52 -13.48
CA GLY A 46 -4.13 -1.88 -13.66
C GLY A 46 -3.79 -0.89 -12.54
N ASP A 47 -2.87 -0.02 -12.83
CA ASP A 47 -2.33 1.01 -11.95
C ASP A 47 -2.24 2.35 -12.69
N GLU A 48 -1.73 3.39 -12.05
CA GLU A 48 -1.56 4.70 -12.65
C GLU A 48 -0.65 4.71 -13.90
N ASN A 49 0.20 3.70 -14.06
CA ASN A 49 1.12 3.60 -15.20
C ASN A 49 0.49 2.92 -16.40
N LEU A 50 -0.38 1.95 -16.15
CA LEU A 50 -1.08 1.20 -17.19
C LEU A 50 -2.37 0.61 -16.66
N HIS A 51 -3.49 1.17 -17.04
CA HIS A 51 -4.81 0.68 -16.66
C HIS A 51 -5.74 0.59 -17.86
N PHE A 52 -6.83 -0.16 -17.69
CA PHE A 52 -7.88 -0.34 -18.67
C PHE A 52 -9.24 -0.37 -17.98
N THR A 53 -10.21 0.29 -18.59
CA THR A 53 -11.61 0.07 -18.26
C THR A 53 -12.15 -1.06 -19.14
N ILE A 54 -12.81 -2.04 -18.53
CA ILE A 54 -13.35 -3.20 -19.24
C ILE A 54 -14.79 -3.47 -18.84
N THR A 55 -15.54 -4.15 -19.72
CA THR A 55 -16.83 -4.73 -19.34
C THR A 55 -16.62 -5.88 -18.36
N GLU A 56 -17.70 -6.32 -17.70
CA GLU A 56 -17.68 -7.52 -16.84
C GLU A 56 -17.15 -8.77 -17.57
N ASP A 57 -17.44 -8.87 -18.89
CA ASP A 57 -16.97 -9.95 -19.77
C ASP A 57 -15.54 -9.74 -20.32
N GLY A 58 -14.85 -8.66 -19.92
CA GLY A 58 -13.46 -8.38 -20.23
C GLY A 58 -13.21 -7.67 -21.57
N TYR A 59 -14.21 -7.03 -22.18
CA TYR A 59 -14.01 -6.21 -23.39
C TYR A 59 -13.53 -4.81 -23.02
N LEU A 60 -12.53 -4.32 -23.74
CA LEU A 60 -12.01 -2.97 -23.55
C LEU A 60 -13.08 -1.90 -23.80
N LEU A 61 -13.05 -0.88 -22.97
CA LEU A 61 -13.88 0.30 -23.04
C LEU A 61 -13.02 1.56 -23.04
N THR A 62 -13.49 2.61 -23.69
CA THR A 62 -13.00 3.98 -23.51
C THR A 62 -14.20 4.92 -23.41
N GLN A 63 -14.07 5.97 -22.60
CA GLN A 63 -15.12 6.99 -22.47
C GLN A 63 -14.90 8.08 -23.51
N GLU A 64 -15.90 8.36 -24.34
CA GLU A 64 -15.83 9.45 -25.31
C GLU A 64 -16.30 10.80 -24.73
N ALA A 65 -16.00 11.87 -25.44
CA ALA A 65 -16.33 13.25 -25.02
C ALA A 65 -17.84 13.49 -24.79
N ASP A 66 -18.71 12.64 -25.34
CA ASP A 66 -20.16 12.65 -25.10
C ASP A 66 -20.56 11.93 -23.80
N GLY A 67 -19.58 11.41 -23.06
CA GLY A 67 -19.75 10.71 -21.79
C GLY A 67 -20.10 9.22 -21.91
N TYR A 68 -20.32 8.69 -23.14
CA TYR A 68 -20.59 7.27 -23.32
C TYR A 68 -19.32 6.43 -23.26
N TYR A 69 -19.37 5.34 -22.52
CA TYR A 69 -18.40 4.26 -22.67
C TYR A 69 -18.72 3.46 -23.93
N ARG A 70 -17.72 3.32 -24.80
CA ARG A 70 -17.78 2.53 -26.03
C ARG A 70 -16.69 1.45 -26.03
N LEU A 71 -16.93 0.40 -26.82
CA LEU A 71 -15.93 -0.63 -27.03
C LEU A 71 -14.67 -0.02 -27.64
N ALA A 72 -13.51 -0.47 -27.16
CA ALA A 72 -12.23 -0.01 -27.64
C ALA A 72 -11.40 -1.15 -28.27
N GLY A 73 -10.49 -0.76 -29.14
CA GLY A 73 -9.35 -1.56 -29.59
C GLY A 73 -8.07 -0.86 -29.18
N ILE A 74 -6.91 -1.44 -29.56
CA ILE A 74 -5.60 -0.86 -29.28
C ILE A 74 -5.01 -0.30 -30.58
N GLY A 75 -4.66 0.97 -30.55
CA GLY A 75 -4.01 1.68 -31.64
C GLY A 75 -2.54 1.30 -31.86
N ASP A 76 -1.94 1.83 -32.91
CA ASP A 76 -0.53 1.60 -33.24
C ASP A 76 0.43 2.17 -32.20
N ASP A 77 -0.02 3.16 -31.42
CA ASP A 77 0.72 3.80 -30.33
C ASP A 77 0.51 3.11 -28.96
N GLY A 78 -0.28 2.03 -28.94
CA GLY A 78 -0.58 1.28 -27.71
C GLY A 78 -1.69 1.87 -26.85
N MET A 79 -2.36 2.95 -27.32
CA MET A 79 -3.48 3.57 -26.60
C MET A 79 -4.82 2.97 -27.04
N GLU A 80 -5.84 3.10 -26.18
CA GLU A 80 -7.21 2.70 -26.49
C GLU A 80 -7.80 3.60 -27.56
N VAL A 81 -8.44 2.99 -28.53
CA VAL A 81 -9.14 3.68 -29.62
C VAL A 81 -10.58 3.21 -29.69
N SER A 82 -11.51 4.13 -29.56
CA SER A 82 -12.93 3.81 -29.66
C SER A 82 -13.27 3.18 -31.02
N THR A 83 -14.09 2.13 -30.98
CA THR A 83 -14.69 1.51 -32.17
C THR A 83 -16.00 2.18 -32.58
N GLY A 84 -16.52 3.10 -31.76
CA GLY A 84 -17.85 3.68 -31.90
C GLY A 84 -19.00 2.76 -31.49
N LEU A 85 -18.73 1.48 -31.19
CA LEU A 85 -19.75 0.50 -30.80
C LEU A 85 -20.07 0.60 -29.31
N LEU A 86 -21.34 0.42 -28.96
CA LEU A 86 -21.75 0.32 -27.56
C LEU A 86 -21.39 -1.06 -26.95
N PRO A 87 -21.23 -1.17 -25.62
CA PRO A 87 -20.86 -2.44 -24.96
C PRO A 87 -21.76 -3.63 -25.30
N ARG A 88 -23.08 -3.39 -25.49
CA ARG A 88 -24.03 -4.41 -25.94
C ARG A 88 -23.76 -4.98 -27.34
N GLU A 89 -22.90 -4.35 -28.11
CA GLU A 89 -22.54 -4.71 -29.48
C GLU A 89 -21.18 -5.44 -29.55
N ALA A 90 -20.65 -5.90 -28.41
CA ALA A 90 -19.31 -6.51 -28.28
C ALA A 90 -19.05 -7.65 -29.28
N GLN A 91 -20.10 -8.40 -29.65
CA GLN A 91 -20.00 -9.48 -30.64
C GLN A 91 -19.68 -8.99 -32.07
N LEU A 92 -19.83 -7.67 -32.33
CA LEU A 92 -19.60 -7.09 -33.66
C LEU A 92 -18.18 -6.55 -33.85
N GLY A 93 -17.36 -6.39 -32.78
CA GLY A 93 -16.02 -5.85 -32.93
C GLY A 93 -15.31 -5.42 -31.67
N GLY A 94 -15.63 -5.99 -30.50
CA GLY A 94 -14.92 -5.69 -29.24
C GLY A 94 -13.59 -6.44 -29.14
N THR A 95 -12.58 -5.81 -28.54
CA THR A 95 -11.31 -6.43 -28.16
C THR A 95 -11.37 -6.86 -26.70
N ARG A 96 -10.99 -8.10 -26.40
CA ARG A 96 -10.90 -8.57 -25.01
C ARG A 96 -9.51 -8.30 -24.44
N LEU A 97 -9.44 -7.91 -23.18
CA LEU A 97 -8.17 -7.73 -22.48
C LEU A 97 -7.30 -8.99 -22.52
N ALA A 98 -7.90 -10.17 -22.34
CA ALA A 98 -7.20 -11.46 -22.38
C ALA A 98 -6.53 -11.78 -23.73
N ASP A 99 -6.98 -11.13 -24.82
CA ASP A 99 -6.44 -11.33 -26.16
C ASP A 99 -5.28 -10.35 -26.48
N ILE A 100 -4.90 -9.51 -25.53
CA ILE A 100 -3.90 -8.45 -25.71
C ILE A 100 -2.52 -8.93 -25.26
N ASP A 101 -1.53 -8.75 -26.10
CA ASP A 101 -0.12 -8.88 -25.72
C ASP A 101 0.35 -7.61 -25.01
N MET A 102 0.40 -7.67 -23.67
CA MET A 102 0.75 -6.54 -22.83
C MET A 102 2.17 -6.02 -23.05
N LYS A 103 3.10 -6.92 -23.39
CA LYS A 103 4.46 -6.52 -23.75
C LYS A 103 4.46 -5.68 -25.02
N LEU A 104 3.67 -6.07 -26.00
CA LEU A 104 3.51 -5.31 -27.25
C LEU A 104 2.92 -3.92 -26.99
N ILE A 105 1.95 -3.80 -26.05
CA ILE A 105 1.39 -2.52 -25.64
C ILE A 105 2.47 -1.64 -25.03
N ALA A 106 3.20 -2.15 -24.04
CA ALA A 106 4.28 -1.42 -23.38
C ALA A 106 5.35 -0.95 -24.39
N ASP A 107 5.75 -1.83 -25.32
CA ASP A 107 6.72 -1.51 -26.38
C ASP A 107 6.18 -0.40 -27.32
N ARG A 108 4.90 -0.44 -27.69
CA ARG A 108 4.26 0.58 -28.54
C ARG A 108 4.16 1.92 -27.83
N ARG A 109 3.70 1.96 -26.55
CA ARG A 109 3.63 3.19 -25.76
C ARG A 109 5.03 3.79 -25.56
N ASN A 110 6.05 2.98 -25.28
CA ASN A 110 7.43 3.42 -25.20
C ASN A 110 7.92 4.05 -26.52
N ALA A 111 7.67 3.38 -27.65
CA ALA A 111 8.06 3.87 -28.99
C ALA A 111 7.34 5.19 -29.36
N ALA A 112 6.10 5.34 -28.95
CA ALA A 112 5.29 6.54 -29.16
C ALA A 112 5.63 7.69 -28.15
N GLY A 113 6.51 7.43 -27.16
CA GLY A 113 6.82 8.37 -26.08
C GLY A 113 5.69 8.57 -25.08
N LYS A 114 4.75 7.62 -25.04
CA LYS A 114 3.56 7.61 -24.18
C LYS A 114 3.69 6.67 -22.98
N ALA A 115 4.84 6.05 -22.77
CA ALA A 115 5.08 5.30 -21.55
C ALA A 115 5.40 6.27 -20.40
N PRO A 116 4.87 6.04 -19.20
CA PRO A 116 5.27 6.80 -18.03
C PRO A 116 6.79 6.72 -17.88
N LYS A 117 7.41 7.86 -17.66
CA LYS A 117 8.84 7.90 -17.41
C LYS A 117 9.06 7.44 -15.97
N ARG A 118 9.26 6.15 -15.79
CA ARG A 118 9.57 5.57 -14.48
C ARG A 118 10.76 6.29 -13.87
N GLY A 119 10.55 6.93 -12.74
CA GLY A 119 11.60 7.60 -11.99
C GLY A 119 12.57 6.57 -11.43
N VAL A 120 13.85 6.84 -11.56
CA VAL A 120 14.87 6.21 -10.70
C VAL A 120 14.53 6.64 -9.28
N LYS A 121 14.52 5.69 -8.31
CA LYS A 121 14.40 6.01 -6.88
C LYS A 121 15.37 7.17 -6.58
N SER A 122 14.85 8.39 -6.58
CA SER A 122 15.59 9.52 -6.05
C SER A 122 15.70 9.23 -4.56
N ARG A 123 16.90 9.01 -4.05
CA ARG A 123 17.19 9.20 -2.65
C ARG A 123 17.16 10.71 -2.36
N VAL A 124 15.98 11.29 -2.44
CA VAL A 124 15.67 12.46 -1.65
C VAL A 124 15.83 12.00 -0.20
N GLY A 125 16.50 12.74 0.66
CA GLY A 125 16.83 12.31 2.02
C GLY A 125 15.69 11.52 2.67
N ALA A 126 16.02 10.46 3.41
CA ALA A 126 14.99 9.56 3.95
C ALA A 126 14.00 10.36 4.80
N TYR A 127 12.71 10.25 4.52
CA TYR A 127 11.67 10.80 5.39
C TYR A 127 11.76 10.08 6.75
N PRO A 128 11.59 10.78 7.88
CA PRO A 128 11.72 10.15 9.19
C PRO A 128 10.64 9.09 9.42
N THR A 129 11.05 7.92 9.91
CA THR A 129 10.16 6.84 10.35
C THR A 129 9.99 6.81 11.87
N SER A 130 10.38 7.88 12.56
CA SER A 130 10.26 8.04 14.03
C SER A 130 10.01 9.50 14.40
N GLY A 131 9.51 9.72 15.62
CA GLY A 131 9.17 11.06 16.12
C GLY A 131 7.77 11.50 15.73
N SER A 132 7.54 12.82 15.78
CA SER A 132 6.22 13.42 15.58
C SER A 132 6.27 14.51 14.50
N PRO A 133 6.46 14.13 13.22
CA PRO A 133 6.50 15.12 12.14
C PRO A 133 5.14 15.81 12.01
N ARG A 134 5.15 17.10 11.65
CA ARG A 134 3.95 17.85 11.30
C ARG A 134 3.77 17.90 9.79
N ILE A 135 2.55 17.62 9.34
CA ILE A 135 2.22 17.50 7.92
C ILE A 135 1.06 18.44 7.57
N PRO A 136 1.23 19.38 6.64
CA PRO A 136 0.13 20.15 6.11
C PRO A 136 -0.73 19.29 5.18
N VAL A 137 -2.04 19.29 5.41
CA VAL A 137 -3.05 18.59 4.62
C VAL A 137 -3.98 19.61 3.99
N PHE A 138 -4.03 19.62 2.67
CA PHE A 138 -4.84 20.57 1.90
C PHE A 138 -6.15 19.90 1.46
N LEU A 139 -7.26 20.53 1.80
CA LEU A 139 -8.57 20.19 1.23
C LEU A 139 -8.80 21.08 0.01
N VAL A 140 -8.87 20.47 -1.17
CA VAL A 140 -9.00 21.22 -2.42
C VAL A 140 -10.27 20.84 -3.18
N GLU A 141 -10.97 21.83 -3.69
CA GLU A 141 -12.08 21.66 -4.60
C GLU A 141 -11.76 22.36 -5.93
N TYR A 142 -12.28 21.81 -7.02
CA TYR A 142 -12.08 22.37 -8.35
C TYR A 142 -13.00 23.57 -8.60
N SER A 143 -12.77 24.32 -9.69
CA SER A 143 -13.66 25.42 -10.05
C SER A 143 -15.09 24.94 -10.35
N ASP A 144 -15.24 23.74 -10.88
CA ASP A 144 -16.48 23.10 -11.34
C ASP A 144 -16.98 21.96 -10.46
N VAL A 145 -16.10 21.26 -9.72
CA VAL A 145 -16.47 20.18 -8.78
C VAL A 145 -16.16 20.59 -7.36
N LYS A 146 -17.17 20.52 -6.48
CA LYS A 146 -17.08 20.90 -5.08
C LYS A 146 -17.18 19.69 -4.19
N PHE A 147 -16.64 19.81 -2.97
CA PHE A 147 -16.84 18.82 -1.93
C PHE A 147 -18.34 18.55 -1.70
N SER A 148 -18.65 17.33 -1.29
CA SER A 148 -20.00 16.93 -0.88
C SER A 148 -20.54 17.88 0.20
N ARG A 149 -21.86 18.09 0.18
CA ARG A 149 -22.58 18.88 1.20
C ARG A 149 -23.33 18.01 2.18
N ASP A 150 -23.20 16.70 2.06
CA ASP A 150 -23.92 15.75 2.90
C ASP A 150 -23.28 15.61 4.29
N PHE A 151 -22.05 16.12 4.45
CA PHE A 151 -21.31 16.19 5.71
C PHE A 151 -20.37 17.39 5.74
N ASP A 152 -19.90 17.78 6.94
CA ASP A 152 -18.85 18.78 7.07
C ASP A 152 -17.49 18.18 6.72
N VAL A 153 -17.00 18.49 5.53
CA VAL A 153 -15.76 17.94 4.98
C VAL A 153 -14.55 18.27 5.84
N LYS A 154 -14.46 19.50 6.35
CA LYS A 154 -13.33 19.88 7.20
C LYS A 154 -13.36 19.15 8.54
N GLU A 155 -14.54 19.03 9.15
CA GLU A 155 -14.72 18.24 10.38
C GLU A 155 -14.36 16.76 10.11
N TYR A 156 -14.89 16.19 9.03
CA TYR A 156 -14.63 14.80 8.66
C TYR A 156 -13.15 14.49 8.55
N PHE A 157 -12.43 15.22 7.68
CA PHE A 157 -10.99 14.98 7.47
C PHE A 157 -10.16 15.33 8.70
N THR A 158 -10.52 16.35 9.48
CA THR A 158 -9.82 16.64 10.75
C THR A 158 -9.92 15.47 11.71
N ARG A 159 -11.10 14.89 11.87
CA ARG A 159 -11.33 13.75 12.76
C ARG A 159 -10.70 12.48 12.21
N MET A 160 -10.86 12.18 10.91
CA MET A 160 -10.22 11.03 10.27
C MET A 160 -8.70 11.06 10.39
N MET A 161 -8.09 12.23 10.38
CA MET A 161 -6.64 12.36 10.48
C MET A 161 -6.13 12.28 11.94
N MET A 162 -6.90 12.75 12.95
CA MET A 162 -6.33 13.04 14.26
C MET A 162 -7.13 12.47 15.46
N GLU A 163 -8.41 12.11 15.31
CA GLU A 163 -9.24 11.70 16.42
C GLU A 163 -8.97 10.26 16.84
N ASP A 164 -8.60 10.03 18.10
CA ASP A 164 -8.49 8.67 18.62
C ASP A 164 -9.87 7.95 18.50
N ASP A 165 -9.85 6.69 18.12
CA ASP A 165 -11.04 5.85 17.93
C ASP A 165 -12.08 6.43 16.97
N PHE A 166 -11.62 7.04 15.86
CA PHE A 166 -12.47 7.57 14.81
C PHE A 166 -13.37 6.49 14.19
N GLU A 167 -14.70 6.70 14.22
CA GLU A 167 -15.72 5.72 13.78
C GLU A 167 -16.67 6.26 12.71
N MET A 168 -16.53 7.52 12.25
CA MET A 168 -17.46 8.08 11.25
C MET A 168 -17.46 7.22 9.99
N PHE A 169 -18.67 6.97 9.48
CA PHE A 169 -18.91 6.15 8.29
C PHE A 169 -18.31 4.73 8.35
N GLY A 170 -18.05 4.19 9.53
CA GLY A 170 -17.49 2.86 9.73
C GLY A 170 -15.96 2.81 9.73
N GLY A 171 -15.31 3.92 10.03
CA GLY A 171 -13.85 3.98 10.26
C GLY A 171 -13.43 3.13 11.46
N THR A 172 -12.21 2.65 11.45
CA THR A 172 -11.61 1.81 12.52
C THR A 172 -10.71 2.62 13.45
N GLY A 173 -10.38 3.84 13.10
CA GLY A 173 -9.48 4.75 13.82
C GLY A 173 -8.97 5.85 12.88
N SER A 174 -8.16 6.76 13.41
CA SER A 174 -7.56 7.86 12.64
C SER A 174 -6.19 7.51 12.05
N ALA A 175 -5.72 8.37 11.13
CA ALA A 175 -4.37 8.27 10.59
C ALA A 175 -3.29 8.34 11.69
N ALA A 176 -3.40 9.29 12.60
CA ALA A 176 -2.45 9.45 13.71
C ALA A 176 -2.43 8.21 14.61
N GLN A 177 -3.61 7.65 14.90
CA GLN A 177 -3.74 6.40 15.66
C GLN A 177 -3.12 5.23 14.90
N TYR A 178 -3.42 5.06 13.60
CA TYR A 178 -2.86 4.00 12.78
C TYR A 178 -1.32 3.96 12.88
N PHE A 179 -0.64 5.05 12.56
CA PHE A 179 0.83 5.10 12.58
C PHE A 179 1.41 4.93 13.98
N LYS A 180 0.76 5.46 15.01
CA LYS A 180 1.14 5.26 16.40
C LYS A 180 1.06 3.78 16.79
N ASP A 181 -0.02 3.08 16.43
CA ASP A 181 -0.22 1.65 16.72
C ASP A 181 0.80 0.80 15.94
N GLN A 182 0.97 1.06 14.63
CA GLN A 182 1.90 0.30 13.80
C GLN A 182 3.35 0.43 14.27
N SER A 183 3.75 1.59 14.75
CA SER A 183 5.11 1.88 15.20
C SER A 183 5.36 1.62 16.68
N GLN A 184 4.39 1.11 17.42
CA GLN A 184 4.44 0.98 18.90
C GLN A 184 4.75 2.33 19.58
N GLY A 185 4.18 3.43 19.04
CA GLY A 185 4.35 4.79 19.55
C GLY A 185 5.67 5.47 19.15
N ASN A 186 6.51 4.85 18.33
CA ASN A 186 7.77 5.45 17.88
C ASN A 186 7.56 6.53 16.81
N PHE A 187 6.45 6.47 16.08
CA PHE A 187 6.09 7.42 15.02
C PHE A 187 4.65 7.91 15.24
N THR A 188 4.50 9.20 15.51
CA THR A 188 3.22 9.83 15.90
C THR A 188 2.99 11.10 15.10
N PRO A 189 2.70 11.00 13.78
CA PRO A 189 2.54 12.16 12.90
C PRO A 189 1.38 13.04 13.36
N GLN A 190 1.51 14.35 13.10
CA GLN A 190 0.51 15.37 13.39
C GLN A 190 0.07 16.02 12.09
N PHE A 191 -1.23 16.10 11.85
CA PHE A 191 -1.80 16.60 10.61
C PHE A 191 -2.51 17.93 10.82
N ASP A 192 -2.08 18.97 10.09
CA ASP A 192 -2.68 20.30 10.12
C ASP A 192 -3.58 20.49 8.88
N ILE A 193 -4.90 20.55 9.09
CA ILE A 193 -5.89 20.54 8.01
C ILE A 193 -6.23 21.98 7.58
N TYR A 194 -5.93 22.30 6.32
CA TYR A 194 -6.18 23.60 5.69
C TYR A 194 -7.23 23.50 4.58
N GLY A 195 -7.99 24.55 4.42
CA GLY A 195 -9.05 24.62 3.42
C GLY A 195 -10.45 24.38 4.02
N PRO A 196 -11.45 24.01 3.18
CA PRO A 196 -11.37 23.83 1.73
C PRO A 196 -10.97 25.10 0.97
N VAL A 197 -10.11 24.94 -0.05
CA VAL A 197 -9.78 26.02 -1.00
C VAL A 197 -10.23 25.64 -2.42
N THR A 198 -10.73 26.64 -3.17
CA THR A 198 -11.13 26.42 -4.57
C THR A 198 -9.94 26.67 -5.49
N LEU A 199 -9.53 25.63 -6.21
CA LEU A 199 -8.51 25.71 -7.25
C LEU A 199 -8.99 26.52 -8.48
N PRO A 200 -8.08 27.19 -9.24
CA PRO A 200 -8.46 28.03 -10.35
C PRO A 200 -9.02 27.28 -11.56
N GLU A 201 -8.66 26.02 -11.74
CA GLU A 201 -8.99 25.23 -12.93
C GLU A 201 -10.05 24.16 -12.64
N THR A 202 -10.56 23.51 -13.67
CA THR A 202 -11.57 22.45 -13.62
C THR A 202 -10.97 21.11 -13.19
N GLN A 203 -11.80 20.16 -12.78
CA GLN A 203 -11.37 18.79 -12.50
C GLN A 203 -10.65 18.17 -13.71
N ASP A 204 -11.22 18.32 -14.91
CA ASP A 204 -10.62 17.85 -16.17
C ASP A 204 -9.21 18.45 -16.41
N TYR A 205 -8.95 19.68 -16.00
CA TYR A 205 -7.62 20.27 -16.16
C TYR A 205 -6.55 19.49 -15.37
N TYR A 206 -6.87 19.06 -14.16
CA TYR A 206 -5.92 18.36 -13.28
C TYR A 206 -5.86 16.87 -13.55
N GLY A 207 -7.00 16.22 -13.82
CA GLY A 207 -7.12 14.78 -13.95
C GLY A 207 -7.11 14.24 -15.38
N ASN A 208 -7.03 15.11 -16.40
CA ASN A 208 -7.02 14.64 -17.77
C ASN A 208 -5.65 14.06 -18.16
N ASN A 209 -5.67 12.86 -18.65
CA ASN A 209 -4.48 12.14 -19.12
C ASN A 209 -3.87 12.73 -20.39
N TYR A 210 -4.56 13.64 -21.07
CA TYR A 210 -4.11 14.31 -22.32
C TYR A 210 -3.59 13.32 -23.37
N GLY A 211 -4.17 12.11 -23.43
CA GLY A 211 -3.78 11.04 -24.32
C GLY A 211 -2.41 10.42 -24.02
N GLN A 212 -1.92 10.56 -22.78
CA GLN A 212 -0.68 9.94 -22.31
C GLN A 212 -0.92 8.68 -21.48
N GLY A 213 -2.13 8.48 -20.94
CA GLY A 213 -2.51 7.34 -20.10
C GLY A 213 -2.12 7.50 -18.63
N TRP A 214 -1.84 8.72 -18.17
CA TRP A 214 -1.63 9.09 -16.76
C TRP A 214 -1.87 10.59 -16.56
N ASP A 215 -2.11 11.01 -15.33
CA ASP A 215 -2.35 12.39 -14.94
C ASP A 215 -1.18 13.32 -15.25
N MET A 216 -1.36 14.20 -16.21
CA MET A 216 -0.29 15.11 -16.64
C MET A 216 -0.13 16.35 -15.77
N LYS A 217 -1.18 16.75 -15.04
CA LYS A 217 -1.23 18.04 -14.34
C LYS A 217 -1.70 17.97 -12.89
N ALA A 218 -1.91 16.77 -12.35
CA ALA A 218 -2.37 16.59 -10.96
C ALA A 218 -1.48 17.31 -9.93
N HIS A 219 -0.16 17.34 -10.16
CA HIS A 219 0.80 18.04 -9.31
C HIS A 219 0.49 19.53 -9.11
N TYR A 220 -0.16 20.19 -10.09
CA TYR A 220 -0.55 21.59 -9.93
C TYR A 220 -1.63 21.82 -8.86
N MET A 221 -2.33 20.78 -8.39
CA MET A 221 -3.21 20.92 -7.23
C MET A 221 -2.42 21.41 -6.00
N VAL A 222 -1.25 20.84 -5.77
CA VAL A 222 -0.37 21.22 -4.65
C VAL A 222 0.10 22.67 -4.81
N SER A 223 0.66 23.02 -5.98
CA SER A 223 1.23 24.34 -6.22
C SER A 223 0.19 25.46 -6.22
N HIS A 224 -1.01 25.21 -6.72
CA HIS A 224 -2.11 26.17 -6.68
C HIS A 224 -2.66 26.34 -5.27
N ALA A 225 -2.88 25.22 -4.54
CA ALA A 225 -3.37 25.27 -3.17
C ALA A 225 -2.38 25.98 -2.24
N ALA A 226 -1.08 25.65 -2.33
CA ALA A 226 -0.06 26.33 -1.53
C ALA A 226 -0.05 27.85 -1.72
N LYS A 227 -0.12 28.31 -2.98
CA LYS A 227 -0.19 29.76 -3.29
C LYS A 227 -1.46 30.45 -2.78
N ILE A 228 -2.59 29.73 -2.70
CA ILE A 228 -3.84 30.27 -2.15
C ILE A 228 -3.75 30.36 -0.63
N LEU A 229 -3.11 29.39 0.02
CA LEU A 229 -2.99 29.29 1.48
C LEU A 229 -1.84 30.13 2.06
N ASP A 230 -0.84 30.51 1.26
CA ASP A 230 0.36 31.28 1.65
C ASP A 230 0.07 32.53 2.52
N PRO A 231 -0.97 33.33 2.27
CA PRO A 231 -1.25 34.48 3.15
C PRO A 231 -1.62 34.14 4.58
N ASP A 232 -2.07 32.90 4.85
CA ASP A 232 -2.61 32.47 6.14
C ASP A 232 -1.75 31.38 6.80
N VAL A 233 -0.77 30.79 6.09
CA VAL A 233 0.03 29.65 6.54
C VAL A 233 1.52 29.92 6.32
N ASP A 234 2.30 29.87 7.39
CA ASP A 234 3.77 29.90 7.33
C ASP A 234 4.28 28.46 7.08
N PHE A 235 4.67 28.18 5.83
CA PHE A 235 5.14 26.86 5.43
C PHE A 235 6.53 26.49 5.93
N SER A 236 7.34 27.47 6.40
CA SER A 236 8.66 27.19 6.96
C SER A 236 8.63 26.29 8.21
N GLN A 237 7.46 26.21 8.89
CA GLN A 237 7.28 25.31 10.04
C GLN A 237 7.23 23.82 9.69
N TYR A 238 7.12 23.47 8.39
CA TYR A 238 7.05 22.09 7.87
C TYR A 238 8.36 21.63 7.25
N ASP A 239 9.45 22.35 7.45
CA ASP A 239 10.84 21.99 7.14
C ASP A 239 11.54 21.63 8.46
N ALA A 240 11.29 20.41 8.96
CA ALA A 240 11.75 20.00 10.30
C ALA A 240 13.25 19.67 10.31
N ASP A 241 13.81 19.14 9.23
CA ASP A 241 15.22 18.79 9.09
C ASP A 241 16.08 19.97 8.59
N LYS A 242 15.43 21.08 8.19
CA LYS A 242 16.04 22.34 7.72
C LYS A 242 16.88 22.19 6.47
N ASP A 243 16.43 21.34 5.56
CA ASP A 243 17.06 21.16 4.26
C ASP A 243 16.57 22.18 3.22
N GLY A 244 15.57 22.98 3.55
CA GLY A 244 14.96 24.03 2.73
C GLY A 244 13.79 23.53 1.89
N ASP A 245 13.31 22.32 2.11
CA ASP A 245 12.10 21.76 1.52
C ASP A 245 11.02 21.57 2.61
N VAL A 246 9.75 21.78 2.27
CA VAL A 246 8.63 21.25 3.05
C VAL A 246 8.74 19.73 3.04
N ASP A 247 8.81 19.10 4.21
CA ASP A 247 9.08 17.67 4.34
C ASP A 247 8.12 16.80 3.52
N PHE A 248 6.81 17.14 3.57
CA PHE A 248 5.75 16.45 2.85
C PHE A 248 4.44 17.25 2.88
N VAL A 249 3.63 17.15 1.82
CA VAL A 249 2.28 17.73 1.73
C VAL A 249 1.30 16.66 1.31
N TYR A 250 0.12 16.61 1.94
CA TYR A 250 -0.98 15.75 1.48
C TYR A 250 -2.15 16.58 0.93
N VAL A 251 -2.82 16.08 -0.11
CA VAL A 251 -3.97 16.73 -0.73
C VAL A 251 -5.17 15.79 -0.77
N PHE A 252 -6.28 16.17 -0.14
CA PHE A 252 -7.58 15.57 -0.41
C PHE A 252 -8.33 16.44 -1.43
N TYR A 253 -8.72 15.84 -2.55
CA TYR A 253 -9.44 16.54 -3.62
C TYR A 253 -10.89 16.10 -3.73
N ALA A 254 -11.77 17.03 -4.11
CA ALA A 254 -13.22 16.83 -4.19
C ALA A 254 -13.62 15.77 -5.23
N GLY A 255 -14.62 14.97 -4.89
CA GLY A 255 -15.26 14.01 -5.78
C GLY A 255 -14.60 12.64 -5.82
N GLN A 256 -14.79 11.91 -6.93
CA GLN A 256 -14.29 10.55 -7.16
C GLN A 256 -12.87 10.56 -7.70
N GLY A 257 -12.15 9.44 -7.55
CA GLY A 257 -10.87 9.20 -8.19
C GLY A 257 -10.98 8.31 -9.44
N GLU A 258 -10.00 8.39 -10.35
CA GLU A 258 -9.96 7.58 -11.56
C GLU A 258 -9.84 6.08 -11.26
N HIS A 259 -9.11 5.70 -10.21
CA HIS A 259 -8.88 4.32 -9.78
C HIS A 259 -10.15 3.53 -9.42
N ASN A 260 -11.29 4.21 -9.23
CA ASN A 260 -12.55 3.55 -8.89
C ASN A 260 -13.65 3.78 -9.95
N LYS A 261 -14.26 4.93 -10.05
CA LYS A 261 -15.32 5.20 -11.03
C LYS A 261 -15.43 6.66 -11.45
N GLY A 262 -14.41 7.45 -11.15
CA GLY A 262 -14.40 8.86 -11.51
C GLY A 262 -14.31 9.12 -13.01
N GLY A 263 -13.76 8.17 -13.77
CA GLY A 263 -13.52 8.30 -15.21
C GLY A 263 -12.21 8.99 -15.54
N GLU A 264 -11.81 8.94 -16.81
CA GLU A 264 -10.49 9.35 -17.33
C GLU A 264 -10.13 10.85 -17.15
N ASN A 265 -11.07 11.66 -16.67
CA ASN A 265 -10.88 13.09 -16.40
C ASN A 265 -10.79 13.42 -14.91
N THR A 266 -10.60 12.42 -14.07
CA THR A 266 -10.41 12.58 -12.63
C THR A 266 -9.01 12.13 -12.22
N VAL A 267 -8.49 12.70 -11.14
CA VAL A 267 -7.15 12.39 -10.68
C VAL A 267 -7.09 10.96 -10.11
N TRP A 268 -6.05 10.22 -10.47
CA TRP A 268 -5.68 8.97 -9.81
C TRP A 268 -4.95 9.28 -8.50
N PRO A 269 -5.31 8.69 -7.33
CA PRO A 269 -4.54 8.85 -6.10
C PRO A 269 -3.10 8.39 -6.28
N HIS A 270 -2.14 9.23 -5.88
CA HIS A 270 -0.73 8.94 -6.06
C HIS A 270 0.18 9.75 -5.14
N ALA A 271 1.43 9.31 -5.02
CA ALA A 271 2.53 10.06 -4.41
C ALA A 271 3.53 10.52 -5.47
N GLY A 272 4.10 11.72 -5.31
CA GLY A 272 5.00 12.29 -6.30
C GLY A 272 5.94 13.37 -5.77
N ASN A 273 6.70 13.96 -6.72
CA ASN A 273 7.67 15.02 -6.43
C ASN A 273 7.54 16.16 -7.44
N LEU A 274 7.26 17.38 -6.97
CA LEU A 274 7.08 18.57 -7.81
C LEU A 274 8.34 18.91 -8.60
N LYS A 275 9.51 18.82 -7.98
CA LYS A 275 10.79 19.12 -8.65
C LYS A 275 11.07 18.20 -9.84
N GLN A 276 10.56 16.95 -9.81
CA GLN A 276 10.76 16.00 -10.91
C GLN A 276 9.90 16.32 -12.13
N VAL A 277 8.73 16.93 -11.91
CA VAL A 277 7.84 17.40 -12.99
C VAL A 277 8.10 18.88 -13.36
N ALA A 278 9.19 19.47 -12.85
CA ALA A 278 9.61 20.84 -13.07
C ALA A 278 8.56 21.90 -12.61
N ASP A 279 7.75 21.57 -11.61
CA ASP A 279 6.91 22.52 -10.91
C ASP A 279 7.64 23.05 -9.66
N PHE A 280 8.10 24.29 -9.73
CA PHE A 280 8.93 24.90 -8.71
C PHE A 280 8.12 25.91 -7.90
N VAL A 281 7.75 25.54 -6.67
CA VAL A 281 7.05 26.40 -5.71
C VAL A 281 7.97 26.74 -4.55
N PHE A 282 8.20 28.03 -4.32
CA PHE A 282 9.03 28.55 -3.24
C PHE A 282 8.24 29.61 -2.48
N LEU A 283 7.85 29.31 -1.24
CA LEU A 283 7.08 30.15 -0.34
C LEU A 283 7.75 30.10 1.05
N ASP A 284 7.71 31.16 1.81
CA ASP A 284 8.25 31.24 3.18
C ASP A 284 9.70 30.74 3.34
N ASN A 285 10.52 30.88 2.30
CA ASN A 285 11.89 30.39 2.21
C ASN A 285 12.07 28.86 2.16
N VAL A 286 11.04 28.11 1.84
CA VAL A 286 11.06 26.67 1.63
C VAL A 286 10.50 26.28 0.26
N TRP A 287 10.97 25.17 -0.31
CA TRP A 287 10.47 24.59 -1.54
C TRP A 287 9.44 23.52 -1.24
N PHE A 288 8.44 23.40 -2.08
CA PHE A 288 7.55 22.25 -2.08
C PHE A 288 8.11 21.17 -3.00
N ASN A 289 8.08 19.93 -2.56
CA ASN A 289 8.64 18.81 -3.33
C ASN A 289 7.82 17.53 -3.18
N ARG A 290 7.89 16.83 -2.04
CA ARG A 290 7.15 15.58 -1.82
C ARG A 290 5.68 15.86 -1.57
N TYR A 291 4.84 15.15 -2.27
CA TYR A 291 3.40 15.21 -2.03
C TYR A 291 2.75 13.85 -2.26
N ALA A 292 1.54 13.69 -1.74
CA ALA A 292 0.61 12.64 -2.13
C ALA A 292 -0.81 13.20 -2.16
N CYS A 293 -1.72 12.49 -2.81
CA CYS A 293 -3.11 12.90 -2.90
C CYS A 293 -4.07 11.73 -2.96
N SER A 294 -5.30 11.96 -2.50
CA SER A 294 -6.42 11.05 -2.70
C SER A 294 -7.75 11.80 -2.78
N ASN A 295 -8.77 11.10 -3.26
CA ASN A 295 -10.11 11.62 -3.50
C ASN A 295 -10.96 11.66 -2.22
N GLU A 296 -11.98 12.52 -2.26
CA GLU A 296 -12.98 12.65 -1.18
C GLU A 296 -13.93 11.48 -1.08
N MET A 297 -14.45 11.01 -2.23
CA MET A 297 -15.62 10.14 -2.29
C MET A 297 -15.30 8.76 -2.85
N GLU A 298 -15.87 7.75 -2.24
CA GLU A 298 -15.93 6.39 -2.74
C GLU A 298 -17.38 5.97 -2.95
N GLY A 299 -17.86 6.08 -4.19
CA GLY A 299 -19.28 5.96 -4.46
C GLY A 299 -20.07 7.12 -3.85
N ASP A 300 -21.06 6.79 -3.05
CA ASP A 300 -21.93 7.75 -2.37
C ASP A 300 -21.47 8.04 -0.94
N MET A 301 -20.34 7.49 -0.53
CA MET A 301 -19.78 7.62 0.82
C MET A 301 -18.45 8.36 0.79
N PRO A 302 -18.06 9.03 1.88
CA PRO A 302 -16.71 9.53 2.01
C PRO A 302 -15.69 8.40 1.89
N ASN A 303 -14.57 8.67 1.23
CA ASN A 303 -13.46 7.72 1.13
C ASN A 303 -12.87 7.45 2.51
N GLY A 304 -12.41 6.21 2.73
CA GLY A 304 -11.81 5.80 3.99
C GLY A 304 -10.33 6.18 4.10
N LEU A 305 -9.71 5.69 5.17
CA LEU A 305 -8.32 5.97 5.52
C LEU A 305 -7.29 5.22 4.64
N GLY A 306 -7.69 4.10 4.02
CA GLY A 306 -6.78 3.19 3.31
C GLY A 306 -5.92 3.85 2.24
N PRO A 307 -6.49 4.63 1.28
CA PRO A 307 -5.71 5.34 0.28
C PRO A 307 -4.69 6.31 0.88
N PHE A 308 -5.05 7.04 1.93
CA PHE A 308 -4.11 7.91 2.63
C PHE A 308 -2.94 7.12 3.22
N VAL A 309 -3.22 6.00 3.89
CA VAL A 309 -2.17 5.17 4.51
C VAL A 309 -1.24 4.60 3.45
N HIS A 310 -1.77 4.10 2.33
CA HIS A 310 -1.00 3.59 1.20
C HIS A 310 -0.04 4.66 0.66
N GLU A 311 -0.58 5.81 0.25
CA GLU A 311 0.22 6.88 -0.36
C GLU A 311 1.24 7.49 0.61
N TYR A 312 0.88 7.64 1.89
CA TYR A 312 1.84 8.12 2.89
C TYR A 312 2.93 7.08 3.18
N SER A 313 2.64 5.79 3.06
CA SER A 313 3.63 4.72 3.22
C SER A 313 4.74 4.78 2.16
N HIS A 314 4.44 5.26 0.94
CA HIS A 314 5.46 5.55 -0.07
C HIS A 314 6.43 6.64 0.38
N ILE A 315 5.93 7.67 1.06
CA ILE A 315 6.78 8.73 1.63
C ILE A 315 7.67 8.18 2.74
N LEU A 316 7.18 7.22 3.54
CA LEU A 316 7.98 6.51 4.55
C LEU A 316 9.02 5.56 3.94
N GLY A 317 8.92 5.25 2.64
CA GLY A 317 9.89 4.46 1.87
C GLY A 317 9.46 3.06 1.51
N LEU A 318 8.20 2.68 1.76
CA LEU A 318 7.65 1.40 1.30
C LEU A 318 7.37 1.45 -0.21
N SER A 319 7.51 0.31 -0.85
CA SER A 319 7.20 0.12 -2.27
C SER A 319 5.88 -0.65 -2.40
N ASP A 320 5.23 -0.50 -3.56
CA ASP A 320 4.11 -1.36 -3.93
C ASP A 320 4.48 -2.84 -3.87
N LEU A 321 3.55 -3.64 -3.38
CA LEU A 321 3.66 -5.10 -3.31
C LEU A 321 2.77 -5.82 -4.33
N TYR A 322 1.88 -5.11 -5.02
CA TYR A 322 1.22 -5.65 -6.20
C TYR A 322 2.19 -5.73 -7.39
N ALA A 323 1.86 -6.55 -8.38
CA ALA A 323 2.70 -6.74 -9.57
C ALA A 323 2.46 -5.61 -10.58
N GLU A 324 3.42 -4.73 -10.81
CA GLU A 324 3.33 -3.70 -11.84
C GLU A 324 3.80 -4.17 -13.24
N PRO A 325 3.12 -3.80 -14.31
CA PRO A 325 1.77 -3.26 -14.31
C PRO A 325 0.78 -4.34 -13.87
N GLU A 326 -0.13 -3.94 -13.00
CA GLU A 326 -1.15 -4.86 -12.51
C GLU A 326 -2.22 -5.08 -13.55
N ILE A 327 -1.95 -5.91 -14.51
CA ILE A 327 -2.94 -6.33 -15.46
C ILE A 327 -3.42 -7.70 -15.05
N VAL A 328 -4.66 -7.72 -14.58
CA VAL A 328 -5.34 -8.92 -14.14
C VAL A 328 -5.23 -9.99 -15.20
N THR A 329 -4.46 -11.01 -14.87
CA THR A 329 -4.54 -12.31 -15.53
C THR A 329 -5.41 -13.21 -14.67
N ASP A 330 -5.54 -14.49 -15.00
CA ASP A 330 -6.24 -15.49 -14.17
C ASP A 330 -5.62 -15.67 -12.76
N ARG A 331 -4.51 -15.00 -12.49
CA ARG A 331 -3.77 -15.03 -11.21
C ARG A 331 -3.56 -13.62 -10.72
N ASP A 332 -4.19 -13.31 -9.60
CA ASP A 332 -3.92 -12.12 -8.81
C ASP A 332 -2.80 -12.49 -7.84
N PHE A 333 -1.62 -11.95 -8.04
CA PHE A 333 -0.49 -12.25 -7.17
C PHE A 333 -0.66 -11.53 -5.84
N THR A 334 -0.42 -12.27 -4.76
CA THR A 334 -0.45 -11.78 -3.39
C THR A 334 0.63 -10.71 -3.14
N PRO A 335 0.55 -9.95 -2.05
CA PRO A 335 -0.16 -10.24 -0.79
C PRO A 335 -1.63 -9.86 -0.69
N GLY A 336 -2.18 -9.10 -1.64
CA GLY A 336 -3.59 -8.76 -1.66
C GLY A 336 -4.08 -8.05 -0.39
N PRO A 337 -5.15 -8.54 0.26
CA PRO A 337 -5.76 -7.88 1.42
C PRO A 337 -4.87 -7.88 2.68
N TYR A 338 -3.78 -8.65 2.71
CA TYR A 338 -2.88 -8.74 3.87
C TYR A 338 -1.81 -7.65 3.93
N SER A 339 -1.69 -6.80 2.92
CA SER A 339 -0.78 -5.65 2.89
C SER A 339 -1.50 -4.38 2.47
N VAL A 340 -1.23 -3.27 3.18
CA VAL A 340 -1.71 -1.95 2.78
C VAL A 340 -1.03 -1.45 1.50
N MET A 341 0.18 -1.97 1.18
CA MET A 341 0.90 -1.67 -0.07
C MET A 341 0.42 -2.48 -1.26
N ASP A 342 -0.73 -3.13 -1.12
CA ASP A 342 -1.50 -3.86 -2.13
C ASP A 342 -3.00 -3.61 -1.87
N TYR A 343 -3.89 -4.50 -2.24
CA TYR A 343 -5.35 -4.36 -2.08
C TYR A 343 -5.84 -4.17 -0.65
N GLY A 344 -4.99 -4.38 0.38
CA GLY A 344 -5.33 -4.13 1.77
C GLY A 344 -5.80 -2.69 2.04
N CYS A 345 -5.34 -1.71 1.25
CA CYS A 345 -5.82 -0.33 1.34
C CYS A 345 -7.33 -0.20 1.06
N TYR A 346 -7.96 -1.20 0.42
CA TYR A 346 -9.39 -1.25 0.12
C TYR A 346 -10.22 -2.08 1.09
N ASN A 347 -9.60 -2.68 2.12
CA ASN A 347 -10.32 -3.48 3.11
C ASN A 347 -11.43 -2.67 3.76
N ASN A 348 -12.62 -3.29 3.92
CA ASN A 348 -13.83 -2.64 4.42
C ASN A 348 -14.15 -1.33 3.68
N ASP A 349 -14.12 -1.36 2.35
CA ASP A 349 -14.29 -0.16 1.51
C ASP A 349 -13.36 0.99 1.94
N SER A 350 -12.07 0.71 2.02
CA SER A 350 -10.98 1.63 2.39
C SER A 350 -10.99 2.13 3.84
N ARG A 351 -11.88 1.60 4.72
CA ARG A 351 -12.08 2.13 6.08
C ARG A 351 -11.25 1.43 7.14
N THR A 352 -10.76 0.22 6.83
CA THR A 352 -9.99 -0.62 7.76
C THR A 352 -8.71 -1.12 7.07
N PRO A 353 -7.72 -0.23 6.81
CA PRO A 353 -6.43 -0.71 6.30
C PRO A 353 -5.83 -1.70 7.29
N PRO A 354 -5.24 -2.82 6.83
CA PRO A 354 -4.71 -3.83 7.73
C PRO A 354 -3.50 -3.31 8.50
N ASN A 355 -3.13 -4.00 9.58
CA ASN A 355 -1.83 -3.79 10.20
C ASN A 355 -0.73 -3.94 9.15
N TYR A 356 0.35 -3.15 9.27
CA TYR A 356 1.55 -3.43 8.51
C TYR A 356 2.04 -4.85 8.78
N SER A 357 2.40 -5.55 7.72
CA SER A 357 3.01 -6.87 7.80
C SER A 357 4.37 -6.83 8.49
N ALA A 358 4.86 -7.99 8.90
CA ALA A 358 6.21 -8.15 9.42
C ALA A 358 7.28 -7.60 8.45
N PHE A 359 7.06 -7.73 7.13
CA PHE A 359 7.95 -7.17 6.12
C PHE A 359 7.96 -5.64 6.16
N GLU A 360 6.80 -5.00 6.12
CA GLU A 360 6.66 -3.54 6.13
C GLU A 360 7.24 -2.94 7.42
N ARG A 361 6.97 -3.55 8.59
CA ARG A 361 7.53 -3.13 9.89
C ARG A 361 9.05 -3.27 9.93
N ASN A 362 9.60 -4.36 9.36
CA ASN A 362 11.04 -4.58 9.26
C ASN A 362 11.72 -3.54 8.37
N GLU A 363 11.09 -3.17 7.23
CA GLU A 363 11.58 -2.12 6.33
C GLU A 363 11.64 -0.75 7.00
N LEU A 364 10.61 -0.42 7.77
CA LEU A 364 10.52 0.85 8.50
C LEU A 364 11.39 0.88 9.77
N GLY A 365 11.92 -0.28 10.19
CA GLY A 365 12.75 -0.41 11.39
C GLY A 365 11.96 -0.27 12.69
N TRP A 366 10.64 -0.51 12.65
CA TRP A 366 9.78 -0.31 13.83
C TRP A 366 9.85 -1.45 14.83
N ASN A 367 10.02 -2.67 14.38
CA ASN A 367 10.12 -3.85 15.24
C ASN A 367 11.34 -4.71 14.87
N LYS A 368 11.72 -5.58 15.78
CA LYS A 368 12.82 -6.54 15.57
C LYS A 368 12.29 -7.96 15.61
N PRO A 369 12.70 -8.82 14.67
CA PRO A 369 12.27 -10.21 14.64
C PRO A 369 12.84 -11.03 15.79
N ILE A 370 12.11 -12.06 16.20
CA ILE A 370 12.65 -13.20 16.92
C ILE A 370 13.43 -14.04 15.90
N ILE A 371 14.73 -14.23 16.09
CA ILE A 371 15.55 -15.03 15.18
C ILE A 371 15.33 -16.50 15.42
N LEU A 372 14.88 -17.22 14.38
CA LEU A 372 14.51 -18.63 14.42
C LEU A 372 15.62 -19.45 13.75
N ASP A 373 16.75 -19.67 14.44
CA ASP A 373 17.96 -20.29 13.91
C ASP A 373 18.40 -21.58 14.62
N SER A 374 17.61 -22.02 15.60
CA SER A 374 17.90 -23.18 16.45
C SER A 374 16.60 -23.80 16.96
N PRO A 375 16.62 -25.04 17.52
CA PRO A 375 15.45 -25.63 18.14
C PRO A 375 14.87 -24.75 19.23
N MET A 376 13.59 -24.39 19.09
CA MET A 376 12.87 -23.55 20.06
C MET A 376 11.35 -23.73 19.95
N ASN A 377 10.67 -23.47 21.07
CA ASN A 377 9.22 -23.28 21.10
C ASN A 377 8.92 -21.78 20.91
N VAL A 378 8.03 -21.46 20.01
CA VAL A 378 7.70 -20.07 19.66
C VAL A 378 6.24 -19.80 19.97
N THR A 379 5.97 -18.64 20.57
CA THR A 379 4.61 -18.10 20.71
C THR A 379 4.60 -16.70 20.14
N LEU A 380 3.75 -16.46 19.14
CA LEU A 380 3.53 -15.15 18.55
C LEU A 380 2.18 -14.61 19.02
N ARG A 381 2.22 -13.42 19.61
CA ARG A 381 1.03 -12.60 19.83
C ARG A 381 0.61 -11.98 18.50
N ASP A 382 -0.58 -11.40 18.45
CA ASP A 382 -1.04 -10.65 17.30
C ASP A 382 -0.02 -9.60 16.82
N ILE A 383 0.09 -9.42 15.52
CA ILE A 383 1.08 -8.50 14.89
C ILE A 383 0.98 -7.06 15.39
N SER A 384 -0.18 -6.63 15.89
CA SER A 384 -0.34 -5.30 16.51
C SER A 384 0.60 -5.08 17.68
N THR A 385 1.06 -6.15 18.33
CA THR A 385 2.07 -6.09 19.41
C THR A 385 3.50 -5.95 18.91
N GLY A 386 3.72 -6.11 17.60
CA GLY A 386 5.03 -6.06 16.96
C GLY A 386 5.81 -7.38 16.98
N ASP A 387 5.19 -8.49 17.39
CA ASP A 387 5.84 -9.80 17.45
C ASP A 387 5.86 -10.45 16.06
N TYR A 388 7.04 -10.89 15.63
CA TYR A 388 7.21 -11.75 14.46
C TYR A 388 8.51 -12.53 14.49
N GLY A 389 8.55 -13.69 13.82
CA GLY A 389 9.72 -14.52 13.69
C GLY A 389 10.44 -14.35 12.35
N MET A 390 11.74 -14.71 12.31
CA MET A 390 12.54 -14.65 11.08
C MET A 390 13.49 -15.86 10.97
N ILE A 391 13.41 -16.58 9.85
CA ILE A 391 14.42 -17.56 9.42
C ILE A 391 15.26 -16.93 8.31
N ASN A 392 16.53 -16.63 8.58
CA ASN A 392 17.47 -16.12 7.57
C ASN A 392 18.23 -17.29 6.93
N TYR A 393 18.23 -17.38 5.59
CA TYR A 393 19.08 -18.31 4.86
C TYR A 393 20.13 -17.63 3.96
N VAL A 394 19.92 -16.35 3.60
CA VAL A 394 20.96 -15.42 3.12
C VAL A 394 20.80 -14.11 3.88
N PRO A 395 21.70 -13.77 4.81
CA PRO A 395 21.54 -12.61 5.68
C PRO A 395 21.21 -11.33 4.93
N TYR A 396 20.16 -10.62 5.38
CA TYR A 396 19.64 -9.35 4.84
C TYR A 396 19.03 -9.39 3.44
N GLU A 397 19.12 -10.54 2.73
CA GLU A 397 18.70 -10.63 1.32
C GLU A 397 17.58 -11.63 1.12
N LYS A 398 17.64 -12.78 1.80
CA LYS A 398 16.67 -13.87 1.64
C LYS A 398 16.30 -14.48 2.98
N TYR A 399 15.02 -14.43 3.32
CA TYR A 399 14.52 -14.87 4.60
C TYR A 399 13.02 -15.16 4.56
N TYR A 400 12.55 -15.89 5.55
CA TYR A 400 11.13 -16.04 5.83
C TYR A 400 10.75 -15.21 7.05
N LEU A 401 9.55 -14.64 7.05
CA LEU A 401 8.93 -13.99 8.20
C LEU A 401 7.67 -14.75 8.59
N PHE A 402 7.41 -14.80 9.88
CA PHE A 402 6.27 -15.49 10.49
C PHE A 402 5.57 -14.50 11.39
N GLU A 403 4.31 -14.22 11.12
CA GLU A 403 3.49 -13.29 11.87
C GLU A 403 2.14 -13.90 12.23
N ASN A 404 1.53 -13.41 13.29
CA ASN A 404 0.20 -13.80 13.72
C ASN A 404 -0.79 -12.69 13.35
N ARG A 405 -1.76 -13.01 12.51
CA ARG A 405 -2.84 -12.09 12.10
C ARG A 405 -4.15 -12.57 12.73
N GLN A 406 -4.84 -11.63 13.39
CA GLN A 406 -6.12 -11.87 14.01
C GLN A 406 -7.15 -10.89 13.46
N GLN A 407 -8.42 -11.32 13.30
CA GLN A 407 -9.47 -10.45 12.78
C GLN A 407 -9.97 -9.47 13.85
N ILE A 408 -9.06 -8.65 14.40
CA ILE A 408 -9.31 -7.65 15.44
C ILE A 408 -8.63 -6.32 15.08
N GLY A 409 -9.16 -5.21 15.59
CA GLY A 409 -8.59 -3.88 15.38
C GLY A 409 -8.41 -3.56 13.89
N TRP A 410 -7.21 -3.18 13.48
CA TRP A 410 -6.88 -2.87 12.09
C TRP A 410 -6.97 -4.08 11.15
N ASP A 411 -6.87 -5.30 11.68
CA ASP A 411 -7.01 -6.53 10.90
C ASP A 411 -8.44 -7.09 10.88
N ALA A 412 -9.42 -6.39 11.46
CA ALA A 412 -10.81 -6.87 11.55
C ALA A 412 -11.45 -7.23 10.20
N ALA A 413 -10.99 -6.63 9.11
CA ALA A 413 -11.49 -6.86 7.75
C ALA A 413 -10.65 -7.86 6.94
N LEU A 414 -9.66 -8.52 7.53
CA LEU A 414 -8.92 -9.57 6.84
C LEU A 414 -9.82 -10.77 6.51
N PRO A 415 -9.54 -11.48 5.40
CA PRO A 415 -10.36 -12.62 4.98
C PRO A 415 -10.26 -13.83 5.92
N ALA A 416 -9.16 -13.94 6.70
CA ALA A 416 -8.95 -15.00 7.68
C ALA A 416 -7.97 -14.57 8.78
N HIS A 417 -7.87 -15.40 9.83
CA HIS A 417 -6.92 -15.27 10.93
C HIS A 417 -5.97 -16.47 10.97
N GLY A 418 -4.86 -16.35 11.70
CA GLY A 418 -3.84 -17.39 11.85
C GLY A 418 -2.43 -16.87 11.53
N MET A 419 -1.48 -17.78 11.40
CA MET A 419 -0.12 -17.44 11.01
C MET A 419 -0.04 -17.15 9.52
N VAL A 420 0.54 -15.99 9.16
CA VAL A 420 0.93 -15.64 7.79
C VAL A 420 2.45 -15.82 7.67
N ILE A 421 2.88 -16.39 6.56
CA ILE A 421 4.29 -16.64 6.26
C ILE A 421 4.66 -15.83 5.02
N TRP A 422 5.76 -15.06 5.12
CA TRP A 422 6.31 -14.30 4.02
C TRP A 422 7.65 -14.88 3.58
N HIS A 423 7.87 -15.00 2.28
CA HIS A 423 9.17 -15.31 1.69
C HIS A 423 9.75 -14.06 1.03
N ILE A 424 10.91 -13.64 1.47
CA ILE A 424 11.59 -12.45 0.96
C ILE A 424 12.82 -12.86 0.16
N ASP A 425 12.90 -12.40 -1.11
CA ASP A 425 14.07 -12.56 -1.99
C ASP A 425 14.41 -11.23 -2.69
N ARG A 426 15.24 -10.42 -2.05
CA ARG A 426 15.61 -9.08 -2.53
C ARG A 426 16.54 -9.10 -3.75
N LEU A 427 17.18 -10.22 -4.07
CA LEU A 427 18.20 -10.28 -5.12
C LEU A 427 17.62 -10.37 -6.54
N LYS A 428 16.34 -10.66 -6.68
CA LYS A 428 15.76 -10.99 -7.98
C LYS A 428 15.15 -9.82 -8.75
N ASN A 429 14.97 -8.67 -8.14
CA ASN A 429 14.40 -7.51 -8.82
C ASN A 429 15.41 -6.38 -8.98
N SER A 430 15.87 -6.21 -10.21
CA SER A 430 16.58 -5.01 -10.66
C SER A 430 15.64 -3.90 -11.13
N GLY A 431 14.33 -4.08 -10.99
CA GLY A 431 13.27 -3.17 -11.43
C GLY A 431 12.86 -2.13 -10.39
N SER A 432 11.95 -1.24 -10.78
CA SER A 432 11.41 -0.17 -9.94
C SER A 432 10.49 -0.67 -8.83
N THR A 433 9.92 -1.88 -8.93
CA THR A 433 8.98 -2.48 -8.01
C THR A 433 9.43 -3.85 -7.54
N LEU A 434 9.06 -4.19 -6.30
CA LEU A 434 9.51 -5.41 -5.66
C LEU A 434 8.90 -6.67 -6.29
N ASN A 435 7.67 -6.59 -6.79
CA ASN A 435 6.91 -7.73 -7.29
C ASN A 435 6.58 -7.67 -8.79
N SER A 436 7.30 -6.85 -9.58
CA SER A 436 7.09 -6.75 -11.04
C SER A 436 7.38 -8.05 -11.81
N ASN A 437 8.12 -8.98 -11.23
CA ASN A 437 8.31 -10.31 -11.79
C ASN A 437 7.30 -11.29 -11.19
N ARG A 438 6.22 -11.56 -11.91
CA ARG A 438 5.13 -12.46 -11.47
C ARG A 438 5.55 -13.92 -11.28
N ASP A 439 6.55 -14.38 -12.00
CA ASP A 439 7.07 -15.76 -11.85
C ASP A 439 7.94 -15.89 -10.59
N HIS A 440 8.33 -14.78 -9.99
CA HIS A 440 9.17 -14.76 -8.80
C HIS A 440 9.07 -13.42 -8.07
N GLN A 441 8.12 -13.33 -7.16
CA GLN A 441 7.92 -12.16 -6.31
C GLN A 441 9.09 -11.99 -5.32
N SER A 442 9.51 -10.75 -5.06
CA SER A 442 10.51 -10.44 -4.05
C SER A 442 9.95 -10.43 -2.63
N VAL A 443 8.67 -10.15 -2.51
CA VAL A 443 7.90 -10.20 -1.28
C VAL A 443 6.68 -11.05 -1.56
N ASP A 444 6.76 -12.30 -1.20
CA ASP A 444 5.77 -13.32 -1.52
C ASP A 444 5.06 -13.79 -0.25
N LEU A 445 3.74 -13.78 -0.24
CA LEU A 445 2.95 -14.38 0.82
C LEU A 445 2.76 -15.85 0.49
N ILE A 446 3.18 -16.73 1.39
CA ILE A 446 3.08 -18.18 1.20
C ILE A 446 1.66 -18.65 1.53
N GLU A 447 0.91 -19.02 0.50
CA GLU A 447 -0.46 -19.47 0.64
C GLU A 447 -0.55 -20.89 1.23
N ALA A 448 -1.14 -21.03 2.43
CA ALA A 448 -1.26 -22.32 3.09
C ALA A 448 -1.97 -23.38 2.24
N ASN A 449 -2.89 -23.00 1.36
CA ASN A 449 -3.55 -23.95 0.45
C ASN A 449 -2.62 -24.49 -0.65
N GLY A 450 -1.43 -23.90 -0.85
CA GLY A 450 -0.46 -24.28 -1.86
C GLY A 450 -0.85 -23.92 -3.29
N VAL A 451 -1.78 -22.96 -3.47
CA VAL A 451 -2.25 -22.49 -4.78
C VAL A 451 -1.88 -21.02 -4.94
N PRO A 452 -0.71 -20.71 -5.53
CA PRO A 452 -0.20 -19.35 -5.61
C PRO A 452 -1.09 -18.42 -6.43
N GLY A 453 -1.27 -17.18 -5.96
CA GLY A 453 -1.75 -16.07 -6.74
C GLY A 453 -3.25 -16.04 -7.03
N PHE A 454 -4.10 -16.63 -6.19
CA PHE A 454 -5.55 -16.56 -6.38
C PHE A 454 -6.24 -15.90 -5.19
N LEU A 455 -6.40 -14.56 -5.21
CA LEU A 455 -7.02 -13.78 -4.13
C LEU A 455 -8.43 -14.24 -3.75
N GLN A 456 -9.16 -14.87 -4.65
CA GLN A 456 -10.45 -15.50 -4.32
C GLN A 456 -10.33 -16.58 -3.24
N TYR A 457 -9.13 -17.10 -2.96
CA TYR A 457 -8.83 -18.06 -1.89
C TYR A 457 -8.07 -17.42 -0.71
N ALA A 458 -8.08 -16.09 -0.59
CA ALA A 458 -7.31 -15.39 0.45
C ALA A 458 -7.66 -15.83 1.88
N ALA A 459 -8.85 -16.39 2.10
CA ALA A 459 -9.23 -17.01 3.36
C ALA A 459 -8.46 -18.32 3.68
N ASP A 460 -7.82 -18.94 2.68
CA ASP A 460 -7.08 -20.19 2.82
C ASP A 460 -5.55 -19.96 2.87
N PHE A 461 -5.09 -18.72 3.09
CA PHE A 461 -3.66 -18.39 3.10
C PHE A 461 -2.97 -18.57 4.45
N THR A 462 -3.72 -18.64 5.54
CA THR A 462 -3.19 -18.70 6.90
C THR A 462 -2.96 -20.12 7.40
N PHE A 463 -2.01 -20.28 8.36
CA PHE A 463 -1.72 -21.53 9.08
C PHE A 463 -2.16 -21.43 10.54
N PRO A 464 -2.78 -22.47 11.15
CA PRO A 464 -3.32 -23.62 10.47
C PRO A 464 -4.52 -23.28 9.62
N GLY A 465 -5.21 -22.16 9.90
CA GLY A 465 -6.32 -21.59 9.16
C GLY A 465 -7.38 -22.61 8.74
N THR A 466 -8.07 -22.32 7.65
CA THR A 466 -9.12 -23.19 7.06
C THR A 466 -8.53 -24.49 6.50
N THR A 467 -7.24 -24.48 6.11
CA THR A 467 -6.57 -25.67 5.54
C THR A 467 -6.21 -26.72 6.58
N GLY A 468 -6.13 -26.34 7.86
CA GLY A 468 -5.70 -27.19 8.97
C GLY A 468 -4.24 -27.62 8.89
N LYS A 469 -3.38 -26.90 8.12
CA LYS A 469 -1.96 -27.23 7.98
C LYS A 469 -1.17 -26.79 9.23
N THR A 470 -0.60 -27.77 9.92
CA THR A 470 0.14 -27.58 11.16
C THR A 470 1.66 -27.66 10.99
N GLU A 471 2.13 -27.77 9.73
CA GLU A 471 3.54 -27.91 9.41
C GLU A 471 3.91 -27.08 8.17
N PHE A 472 5.12 -26.51 8.21
CA PHE A 472 5.77 -25.85 7.07
C PHE A 472 7.23 -26.28 7.05
N THR A 473 7.53 -27.31 6.24
CA THR A 473 8.83 -27.99 6.18
C THR A 473 9.27 -28.13 4.74
N SER A 474 10.47 -28.64 4.48
CA SER A 474 10.92 -28.92 3.11
C SER A 474 10.11 -30.00 2.39
N GLU A 475 9.35 -30.81 3.12
CA GLU A 475 8.54 -31.92 2.59
C GLU A 475 7.07 -31.55 2.38
N THR A 476 6.63 -30.39 2.86
CA THR A 476 5.23 -29.93 2.74
C THR A 476 4.99 -29.17 1.43
N VAL A 477 3.71 -28.94 1.11
CA VAL A 477 3.28 -28.04 0.02
C VAL A 477 2.28 -27.05 0.63
N PRO A 478 2.64 -25.73 0.71
CA PRO A 478 3.93 -25.13 0.35
C PRO A 478 5.09 -25.66 1.20
N GLY A 479 6.33 -25.44 0.72
CA GLY A 479 7.53 -25.97 1.37
C GLY A 479 8.50 -24.90 1.84
N LEU A 480 9.19 -25.16 2.96
CA LEU A 480 10.26 -24.32 3.48
C LEU A 480 11.56 -24.57 2.68
N LEU A 481 11.72 -23.83 1.61
CA LEU A 481 12.80 -24.01 0.65
C LEU A 481 13.54 -22.69 0.40
N THR A 482 14.79 -22.76 0.00
CA THR A 482 15.50 -21.60 -0.54
C THR A 482 14.89 -21.18 -1.89
N SER A 483 15.20 -19.97 -2.38
CA SER A 483 14.80 -19.54 -3.73
C SER A 483 15.35 -20.42 -4.86
N ALA A 484 16.31 -21.30 -4.59
CA ALA A 484 16.82 -22.29 -5.52
C ALA A 484 16.10 -23.65 -5.41
N GLY A 485 15.14 -23.80 -4.51
CA GLY A 485 14.41 -25.03 -4.26
C GLY A 485 15.14 -26.00 -3.33
N GLU A 486 16.21 -25.58 -2.65
CA GLU A 486 16.94 -26.42 -1.71
C GLU A 486 16.27 -26.39 -0.33
N PRO A 487 16.26 -27.52 0.41
CA PRO A 487 15.71 -27.59 1.76
C PRO A 487 16.38 -26.62 2.75
N ILE A 488 15.57 -26.01 3.63
CA ILE A 488 16.04 -25.28 4.80
C ILE A 488 15.82 -26.21 6.02
N ASP A 489 16.91 -26.53 6.74
CA ASP A 489 16.90 -27.49 7.86
C ASP A 489 16.47 -26.83 9.18
N LEU A 490 15.33 -26.17 9.15
CA LEU A 490 14.66 -25.52 10.29
C LEU A 490 13.14 -25.77 10.19
N PRO A 491 12.68 -27.03 10.18
CA PRO A 491 11.27 -27.33 10.00
C PRO A 491 10.42 -26.63 11.05
N VAL A 492 9.32 -26.04 10.60
CA VAL A 492 8.28 -25.44 11.43
C VAL A 492 7.18 -26.45 11.61
N THR A 493 6.92 -26.86 12.84
CA THR A 493 5.96 -27.93 13.17
C THR A 493 5.06 -27.54 14.34
N ASP A 494 4.03 -28.34 14.59
CA ASP A 494 3.08 -28.15 15.68
C ASP A 494 2.43 -26.74 15.67
N ILE A 495 2.15 -26.21 14.48
CA ILE A 495 1.49 -24.92 14.34
C ILE A 495 0.07 -25.04 14.88
N THR A 496 -0.23 -24.28 15.92
CA THR A 496 -1.54 -24.24 16.58
C THR A 496 -1.95 -22.81 16.86
N GLU A 497 -3.26 -22.60 16.92
CA GLU A 497 -3.87 -21.35 17.36
C GLU A 497 -4.65 -21.61 18.64
N THR A 498 -4.41 -20.80 19.67
CA THR A 498 -5.13 -20.93 20.95
C THR A 498 -6.45 -20.15 20.91
N GLU A 499 -7.34 -20.41 21.88
CA GLU A 499 -8.61 -19.68 22.02
C GLU A 499 -8.39 -18.16 22.26
N GLU A 500 -7.23 -17.76 22.80
CA GLU A 500 -6.84 -16.37 23.02
C GLU A 500 -6.21 -15.74 21.76
N GLY A 501 -6.13 -16.46 20.63
CA GLY A 501 -5.57 -15.96 19.38
C GLY A 501 -4.03 -15.95 19.36
N LEU A 502 -3.36 -16.73 20.19
CA LEU A 502 -1.90 -16.90 20.12
C LEU A 502 -1.55 -17.98 19.09
N ILE A 503 -0.56 -17.73 18.27
CA ILE A 503 0.02 -18.75 17.40
C ILE A 503 1.23 -19.38 18.11
N LYS A 504 1.22 -20.72 18.24
CA LYS A 504 2.32 -21.50 18.80
C LYS A 504 2.85 -22.47 17.76
N PHE A 505 4.16 -22.63 17.71
CA PHE A 505 4.82 -23.59 16.84
C PHE A 505 6.21 -23.96 17.36
N LYS A 506 6.82 -24.98 16.75
CA LYS A 506 8.18 -25.42 17.06
C LYS A 506 9.10 -25.24 15.86
N ILE A 507 10.33 -24.82 16.13
CA ILE A 507 11.43 -24.81 15.17
C ILE A 507 12.33 -25.99 15.44
N ALA A 508 12.66 -26.81 14.44
CA ALA A 508 13.56 -27.96 14.52
C ALA A 508 13.26 -28.91 15.69
N GLY A 509 11.95 -29.17 15.92
CA GLY A 509 11.46 -30.07 16.96
C GLY A 509 11.24 -29.43 18.34
N GLY A 510 11.62 -28.14 18.51
CA GLY A 510 11.44 -27.45 19.79
C GLY A 510 12.41 -27.83 20.87
N VAL A 511 12.15 -27.37 22.07
CA VAL A 511 12.87 -27.72 23.30
C VAL A 511 11.89 -28.32 24.30
N GLU A 512 12.36 -29.24 25.15
CA GLU A 512 11.56 -29.77 26.28
C GLU A 512 11.27 -28.60 27.24
N GLU A 513 10.00 -28.39 27.56
CA GLU A 513 9.62 -27.47 28.63
C GLU A 513 10.09 -28.05 29.96
N GLU A 514 10.96 -27.34 30.68
CA GLU A 514 11.24 -27.68 32.06
C GLU A 514 9.93 -27.58 32.85
N GLU A 515 9.44 -28.67 33.41
CA GLU A 515 8.31 -28.61 34.33
C GLU A 515 8.66 -27.58 35.43
N PRO A 516 7.75 -26.64 35.74
CA PRO A 516 7.98 -25.72 36.83
C PRO A 516 8.32 -26.54 38.08
N ALA A 517 9.47 -26.28 38.71
CA ALA A 517 9.87 -26.94 39.95
C ALA A 517 8.67 -26.89 40.89
N GLU A 518 8.22 -28.07 41.36
CA GLU A 518 7.20 -28.14 42.39
C GLU A 518 7.65 -27.20 43.53
N GLU A 519 6.86 -26.15 43.81
CA GLU A 519 7.10 -25.34 45.00
C GLU A 519 7.05 -26.30 46.20
N GLU A 520 8.22 -26.57 46.81
CA GLU A 520 8.26 -27.31 48.07
C GLU A 520 7.37 -26.54 49.05
N ASP A 521 6.32 -27.22 49.53
CA ASP A 521 5.47 -26.69 50.57
C ASP A 521 6.35 -26.19 51.73
N PRO A 522 6.10 -24.99 52.24
CA PRO A 522 6.89 -24.45 53.34
C PRO A 522 6.82 -25.44 54.52
N VAL A 523 7.97 -25.98 54.91
CA VAL A 523 8.09 -26.82 56.09
C VAL A 523 7.56 -26.05 57.28
N GLU A 524 6.41 -26.46 57.84
CA GLU A 524 5.90 -25.90 59.08
C GLU A 524 6.95 -26.13 60.17
N GLU A 525 7.69 -25.11 60.55
CA GLU A 525 8.52 -25.14 61.76
C GLU A 525 7.59 -25.29 62.97
N GLU A 526 7.66 -26.47 63.63
CA GLU A 526 7.00 -26.66 64.93
C GLU A 526 7.51 -25.60 65.93
N PRO A 527 6.65 -24.99 66.73
CA PRO A 527 7.07 -23.95 67.67
C PRO A 527 7.91 -24.64 68.82
N GLU A 528 9.15 -24.18 69.01
CA GLU A 528 9.98 -24.52 70.15
C GLU A 528 9.23 -24.29 71.45
N MET A 529 8.94 -25.39 72.24
CA MET A 529 8.35 -25.27 73.53
C MET A 529 9.42 -24.80 74.54
N ASP A 530 9.30 -23.55 74.98
CA ASP A 530 10.07 -23.00 76.12
C ASP A 530 9.89 -23.85 77.38
N ARG A 531 10.95 -24.54 77.70
CA ARG A 531 11.05 -25.22 79.02
C ARG A 531 11.32 -24.17 80.11
N VAL A 532 10.26 -23.77 80.79
CA VAL A 532 10.36 -22.95 82.02
C VAL A 532 10.91 -23.90 83.15
N TRP A 533 12.14 -23.64 83.60
CA TRP A 533 12.66 -24.21 84.82
C TRP A 533 12.13 -23.45 86.00
N ALA A 534 11.36 -24.10 86.89
CA ALA A 534 11.04 -23.58 88.19
C ALA A 534 12.26 -23.81 89.08
N VAL A 535 12.73 -22.74 89.74
CA VAL A 535 13.68 -22.86 90.87
C VAL A 535 12.95 -22.25 92.07
N GLU A 536 13.02 -23.03 93.20
CA GLU A 536 12.51 -22.67 94.52
C GLU A 536 13.01 -21.33 95.07
#